data_433c75e26d662f6d902cd9308f8ffeac
#
_entry.id   433c75e26d662f6d902cd9308f8ffeac
#
_cell.length_a   1.000
_cell.length_b   1.000
_cell.length_c   1.000
_cell.angle_alpha   90.00
_cell.angle_beta   90.00
_cell.angle_gamma   90.00
#
_symmetry.space_group_name_H-M   'P 1'
#
loop_
_entity.id
_entity.type
_entity.pdbx_description
1 polymer ?
#
loop_
_entity_poly.entity_id
_entity_poly.type
_entity_poly.pdbx_seq_one_letter_code
_entity_poly.pdbx_strand_id
1 'polypeptide(L)'
;FIMGFIDEIKAKAKSCKKTIVLPESEDIRTYEAAEAILKEGTANLVLIGSEEEIAKNKGDFDITGATIVDPATYEKTDEYVATLVELRKKKGMTEEQAREILLTNYLYYGVMMVKMKDADGMVSGACHSTADTLRPCLQILKTKPGTKLVSAFFLMVVPNCDMGANGTFIFADAGLEQNPDPEKLANIAISSADSFKLLVEKEPVVAMLSHSTKGSAKHADVDKVVEATKIAQELAPELALDGELQLDAAIVPSVGESKAPGSKVAGHANVLVFPDLDAGNIGYKLVQRLAKAEAYGPLTQGIAAPVNDLSRGCSAEDIVGVVAITAVQAQAE
;
A
#
# COMPACT_ATOMS: atom_id res chain seq x y z
N PHE A 1 9.94 21.47 -17.56
CA PHE A 1 9.27 20.17 -17.37
C PHE A 1 8.95 20.05 -15.90
N ILE A 2 7.67 20.05 -15.57
CA ILE A 2 7.23 19.69 -14.20
C ILE A 2 7.34 18.17 -14.15
N MET A 3 8.21 17.63 -13.29
CA MET A 3 8.30 16.20 -13.05
C MET A 3 6.95 15.70 -12.50
N GLY A 4 6.47 14.57 -13.00
CA GLY A 4 5.28 13.92 -12.46
C GLY A 4 5.56 13.33 -11.07
N PHE A 5 4.52 13.09 -10.29
CA PHE A 5 4.65 12.49 -8.95
C PHE A 5 5.51 11.21 -8.96
N ILE A 6 5.25 10.31 -9.90
CA ILE A 6 6.00 9.05 -9.96
C ILE A 6 7.47 9.25 -10.30
N ASP A 7 7.82 10.28 -11.09
CA ASP A 7 9.20 10.60 -11.39
C ASP A 7 9.96 11.11 -10.16
N GLU A 8 9.28 11.88 -9.29
CA GLU A 8 9.82 12.32 -8.00
C GLU A 8 10.05 11.12 -7.07
N ILE A 9 9.10 10.19 -6.98
CA ILE A 9 9.23 8.95 -6.21
C ILE A 9 10.38 8.09 -6.74
N LYS A 10 10.51 7.92 -8.06
CA LYS A 10 11.62 7.19 -8.69
C LYS A 10 12.97 7.85 -8.40
N ALA A 11 13.05 9.17 -8.47
CA ALA A 11 14.27 9.91 -8.13
C ALA A 11 14.66 9.69 -6.66
N LYS A 12 13.68 9.72 -5.76
CA LYS A 12 13.89 9.46 -4.32
C LYS A 12 14.33 8.01 -4.08
N ALA A 13 13.69 7.04 -4.73
CA ALA A 13 14.08 5.62 -4.65
C ALA A 13 15.54 5.41 -5.08
N LYS A 14 15.97 6.06 -6.16
CA LYS A 14 17.36 6.00 -6.66
C LYS A 14 18.38 6.57 -5.69
N SER A 15 18.03 7.56 -4.90
CA SER A 15 18.95 8.24 -3.98
C SER A 15 19.46 7.33 -2.85
N CYS A 16 18.66 6.32 -2.46
CA CYS A 16 19.02 5.31 -1.48
C CYS A 16 18.37 3.98 -1.88
N LYS A 17 19.03 3.26 -2.79
CA LYS A 17 18.50 2.02 -3.35
C LYS A 17 18.20 0.99 -2.26
N LYS A 18 17.01 0.45 -2.33
CA LYS A 18 16.53 -0.63 -1.48
C LYS A 18 16.38 -1.91 -2.29
N THR A 19 16.42 -3.04 -1.61
CA THR A 19 16.26 -4.36 -2.22
C THR A 19 14.82 -4.82 -2.08
N ILE A 20 14.14 -4.99 -3.21
CA ILE A 20 12.73 -5.37 -3.27
C ILE A 20 12.58 -6.76 -3.88
N VAL A 21 11.80 -7.61 -3.22
CA VAL A 21 11.46 -8.95 -3.70
C VAL A 21 10.25 -8.89 -4.62
N LEU A 22 10.37 -9.53 -5.78
CA LEU A 22 9.28 -9.83 -6.70
C LEU A 22 9.13 -11.35 -6.76
N PRO A 23 8.18 -11.95 -6.00
CA PRO A 23 8.11 -13.39 -5.84
C PRO A 23 7.32 -14.11 -6.95
N GLU A 24 6.61 -13.36 -7.81
CA GLU A 24 5.71 -13.90 -8.84
C GLU A 24 6.46 -14.18 -10.15
N SER A 25 7.38 -15.14 -10.12
CA SER A 25 8.21 -15.53 -11.26
C SER A 25 7.45 -16.32 -12.34
N GLU A 26 6.18 -16.65 -12.12
CA GLU A 26 5.29 -17.23 -13.12
C GLU A 26 4.63 -16.17 -14.03
N ASP A 27 4.63 -14.88 -13.64
CA ASP A 27 3.97 -13.80 -14.38
C ASP A 27 4.97 -13.01 -15.24
N ILE A 28 4.71 -12.96 -16.54
CA ILE A 28 5.59 -12.26 -17.51
C ILE A 28 5.74 -10.76 -17.20
N ARG A 29 4.72 -10.12 -16.61
CA ARG A 29 4.76 -8.70 -16.22
C ARG A 29 5.81 -8.42 -15.17
N THR A 30 6.13 -9.41 -14.31
CA THR A 30 7.22 -9.31 -13.34
C THR A 30 8.56 -9.07 -14.02
N TYR A 31 8.82 -9.76 -15.13
CA TYR A 31 10.08 -9.62 -15.86
C TYR A 31 10.15 -8.35 -16.69
N GLU A 32 9.05 -7.95 -17.32
CA GLU A 32 8.95 -6.66 -18.02
C GLU A 32 9.20 -5.50 -17.04
N ALA A 33 8.59 -5.56 -15.86
CA ALA A 33 8.83 -4.57 -14.82
C ALA A 33 10.27 -4.62 -14.28
N ALA A 34 10.82 -5.83 -14.08
CA ALA A 34 12.19 -6.01 -13.61
C ALA A 34 13.22 -5.39 -14.55
N GLU A 35 13.09 -5.61 -15.87
CA GLU A 35 13.95 -4.98 -16.88
C GLU A 35 13.91 -3.44 -16.75
N ALA A 36 12.72 -2.86 -16.68
CA ALA A 36 12.55 -1.41 -16.55
C ALA A 36 13.15 -0.87 -15.24
N ILE A 37 12.91 -1.51 -14.11
CA ILE A 37 13.43 -1.12 -12.80
C ILE A 37 14.95 -1.17 -12.75
N LEU A 38 15.55 -2.25 -13.28
CA LEU A 38 17.01 -2.42 -13.33
C LEU A 38 17.66 -1.39 -14.25
N LYS A 39 17.08 -1.15 -15.44
CA LYS A 39 17.54 -0.14 -16.39
C LYS A 39 17.43 1.28 -15.82
N GLU A 40 16.35 1.59 -15.15
CA GLU A 40 16.16 2.88 -14.48
C GLU A 40 17.02 3.01 -13.21
N GLY A 41 17.36 1.91 -12.57
CA GLY A 41 18.15 1.87 -11.34
C GLY A 41 17.39 2.33 -10.09
N THR A 42 16.08 2.13 -10.04
CA THR A 42 15.20 2.57 -8.93
C THR A 42 15.29 1.68 -7.69
N ALA A 43 15.57 0.39 -7.87
CA ALA A 43 15.74 -0.58 -6.78
C ALA A 43 16.72 -1.68 -7.18
N ASN A 44 17.26 -2.41 -6.18
CA ASN A 44 17.83 -3.73 -6.38
C ASN A 44 16.68 -4.74 -6.32
N LEU A 45 16.73 -5.77 -7.16
CA LEU A 45 15.67 -6.77 -7.26
C LEU A 45 16.12 -8.15 -6.84
N VAL A 46 15.24 -8.86 -6.15
CA VAL A 46 15.31 -10.30 -5.91
C VAL A 46 14.13 -10.95 -6.61
N LEU A 47 14.41 -11.91 -7.47
CA LEU A 47 13.43 -12.79 -8.10
C LEU A 47 13.53 -14.17 -7.44
N ILE A 48 12.39 -14.78 -7.10
CA ILE A 48 12.34 -16.07 -6.43
C ILE A 48 12.00 -17.16 -7.46
N GLY A 49 12.80 -18.19 -7.51
CA GLY A 49 12.63 -19.34 -8.40
C GLY A 49 13.96 -19.97 -8.79
N SER A 50 13.93 -21.16 -9.38
CA SER A 50 15.13 -21.78 -9.95
C SER A 50 15.58 -21.03 -11.22
N GLU A 51 16.87 -21.10 -11.54
CA GLU A 51 17.39 -20.51 -12.78
C GLU A 51 16.67 -21.05 -14.02
N GLU A 52 16.29 -22.33 -14.02
CA GLU A 52 15.57 -22.98 -15.12
C GLU A 52 14.14 -22.40 -15.26
N GLU A 53 13.43 -22.26 -14.15
CA GLU A 53 12.07 -21.67 -14.13
C GLU A 53 12.09 -20.24 -14.61
N ILE A 54 13.00 -19.43 -14.11
CA ILE A 54 13.15 -18.01 -14.49
C ILE A 54 13.55 -17.90 -15.96
N ALA A 55 14.50 -18.69 -16.43
CA ALA A 55 14.91 -18.68 -17.83
C ALA A 55 13.77 -19.05 -18.79
N LYS A 56 12.89 -19.97 -18.36
CA LYS A 56 11.70 -20.37 -19.12
C LYS A 56 10.64 -19.29 -19.18
N ASN A 57 10.40 -18.58 -18.06
CA ASN A 57 9.27 -17.68 -17.90
C ASN A 57 9.58 -16.22 -18.29
N LYS A 58 10.86 -15.80 -18.26
CA LYS A 58 11.26 -14.41 -18.49
C LYS A 58 11.07 -13.90 -19.94
N GLY A 59 10.87 -14.83 -20.90
CA GLY A 59 10.84 -14.42 -22.31
C GLY A 59 12.17 -13.77 -22.74
N ASP A 60 12.06 -12.68 -23.49
CA ASP A 60 13.21 -11.90 -24.01
C ASP A 60 13.65 -10.76 -23.10
N PHE A 61 13.02 -10.58 -21.93
CA PHE A 61 13.35 -9.49 -21.02
C PHE A 61 14.74 -9.67 -20.39
N ASP A 62 15.50 -8.58 -20.33
CA ASP A 62 16.83 -8.54 -19.72
C ASP A 62 16.75 -8.23 -18.24
N ILE A 63 16.96 -9.23 -17.43
CA ILE A 63 16.98 -9.14 -15.96
C ILE A 63 18.39 -9.14 -15.39
N THR A 64 19.40 -8.82 -16.21
CA THR A 64 20.80 -8.74 -15.76
C THR A 64 20.93 -7.72 -14.62
N GLY A 65 21.43 -8.17 -13.48
CA GLY A 65 21.55 -7.35 -12.26
C GLY A 65 20.50 -7.68 -11.20
N ALA A 66 19.46 -8.48 -11.50
CA ALA A 66 18.63 -9.06 -10.47
C ALA A 66 19.34 -10.22 -9.76
N THR A 67 19.10 -10.34 -8.46
CA THR A 67 19.50 -11.53 -7.68
C THR A 67 18.44 -12.61 -7.84
N ILE A 68 18.82 -13.80 -8.23
CA ILE A 68 17.94 -14.97 -8.30
C ILE A 68 18.14 -15.79 -7.03
N VAL A 69 17.04 -16.11 -6.35
CA VAL A 69 17.04 -16.93 -5.15
C VAL A 69 16.14 -18.15 -5.37
N ASP A 70 16.77 -19.32 -5.43
CA ASP A 70 16.07 -20.59 -5.46
C ASP A 70 15.90 -21.10 -4.02
N PRO A 71 14.66 -21.21 -3.51
CA PRO A 71 14.40 -21.73 -2.17
C PRO A 71 15.01 -23.11 -1.88
N ALA A 72 15.17 -23.94 -2.90
CA ALA A 72 15.70 -25.29 -2.73
C ALA A 72 17.21 -25.33 -2.47
N THR A 73 17.96 -24.31 -2.92
CA THR A 73 19.43 -24.30 -2.88
C THR A 73 20.01 -23.11 -2.13
N TYR A 74 19.19 -22.13 -1.75
CA TYR A 74 19.68 -20.94 -1.05
C TYR A 74 20.20 -21.28 0.35
N GLU A 75 21.38 -20.81 0.66
CA GLU A 75 22.13 -21.17 1.88
C GLU A 75 21.41 -20.83 3.19
N LYS A 76 20.50 -19.83 3.18
CA LYS A 76 19.75 -19.41 4.37
C LYS A 76 18.38 -20.08 4.52
N THR A 77 17.98 -20.96 3.62
CA THR A 77 16.66 -21.61 3.66
C THR A 77 16.42 -22.36 4.98
N ASP A 78 17.43 -23.05 5.52
CA ASP A 78 17.31 -23.75 6.80
C ASP A 78 17.08 -22.80 7.97
N GLU A 79 17.71 -21.62 7.96
CA GLU A 79 17.50 -20.55 8.95
C GLU A 79 16.08 -19.98 8.83
N TYR A 80 15.56 -19.80 7.61
CA TYR A 80 14.19 -19.34 7.37
C TYR A 80 13.17 -20.36 7.88
N VAL A 81 13.40 -21.65 7.66
CA VAL A 81 12.56 -22.74 8.18
C VAL A 81 12.51 -22.68 9.71
N ALA A 82 13.67 -22.63 10.36
CA ALA A 82 13.76 -22.57 11.83
C ALA A 82 13.04 -21.34 12.40
N THR A 83 13.22 -20.19 11.76
CA THR A 83 12.56 -18.95 12.17
C THR A 83 11.04 -19.02 11.98
N LEU A 84 10.55 -19.57 10.87
CA LEU A 84 9.13 -19.74 10.62
C LEU A 84 8.47 -20.67 11.65
N VAL A 85 9.13 -21.77 12.00
CA VAL A 85 8.70 -22.69 13.07
C VAL A 85 8.54 -21.94 14.39
N GLU A 86 9.55 -21.16 14.80
CA GLU A 86 9.48 -20.41 16.06
C GLU A 86 8.37 -19.36 16.05
N LEU A 87 8.21 -18.62 14.95
CA LEU A 87 7.13 -17.62 14.79
C LEU A 87 5.73 -18.24 14.88
N ARG A 88 5.58 -19.48 14.42
CA ARG A 88 4.31 -20.20 14.34
C ARG A 88 4.17 -21.31 15.38
N LYS A 89 5.09 -21.44 16.33
CA LYS A 89 5.13 -22.46 17.38
C LYS A 89 3.81 -22.60 18.13
N LYS A 90 3.18 -21.48 18.51
CA LYS A 90 1.87 -21.48 19.20
C LYS A 90 0.73 -22.06 18.35
N LYS A 91 0.92 -22.17 17.05
CA LYS A 91 -0.03 -22.77 16.09
C LYS A 91 0.34 -24.20 15.71
N GLY A 92 1.37 -24.77 16.34
CA GLY A 92 1.79 -26.15 16.13
C GLY A 92 2.50 -26.42 14.81
N MET A 93 3.12 -25.40 14.19
CA MET A 93 3.88 -25.59 12.95
C MET A 93 5.10 -26.45 13.18
N THR A 94 5.25 -27.51 12.39
CA THR A 94 6.42 -28.40 12.40
C THR A 94 7.48 -27.90 11.40
N GLU A 95 8.71 -28.37 11.55
CA GLU A 95 9.80 -28.07 10.62
C GLU A 95 9.48 -28.55 9.19
N GLU A 96 8.90 -29.75 9.06
CA GLU A 96 8.49 -30.32 7.79
C GLU A 96 7.45 -29.43 7.08
N GLN A 97 6.42 -28.99 7.81
CA GLN A 97 5.41 -28.06 7.27
C GLN A 97 6.00 -26.71 6.88
N ALA A 98 6.88 -26.14 7.70
CA ALA A 98 7.52 -24.87 7.40
C ALA A 98 8.40 -24.98 6.14
N ARG A 99 9.16 -26.06 6.01
CA ARG A 99 10.00 -26.32 4.83
C ARG A 99 9.16 -26.50 3.57
N GLU A 100 8.09 -27.29 3.64
CA GLU A 100 7.17 -27.49 2.52
C GLU A 100 6.59 -26.14 2.05
N ILE A 101 6.09 -25.31 2.99
CA ILE A 101 5.53 -24.00 2.66
C ILE A 101 6.58 -23.11 1.97
N LEU A 102 7.79 -23.04 2.50
CA LEU A 102 8.83 -22.17 1.95
C LEU A 102 9.35 -22.65 0.58
N LEU A 103 9.36 -23.95 0.34
CA LEU A 103 9.80 -24.51 -0.96
C LEU A 103 8.72 -24.43 -2.04
N THR A 104 7.44 -24.33 -1.66
CA THR A 104 6.31 -24.38 -2.61
C THR A 104 5.54 -23.07 -2.74
N ASN A 105 5.78 -22.08 -1.87
CA ASN A 105 5.07 -20.81 -1.87
C ASN A 105 6.05 -19.63 -1.79
N TYR A 106 6.31 -19.02 -2.93
CA TYR A 106 7.26 -17.92 -3.06
C TYR A 106 6.84 -16.64 -2.35
N LEU A 107 5.53 -16.44 -2.09
CA LEU A 107 5.05 -15.33 -1.27
C LEU A 107 5.55 -15.46 0.18
N TYR A 108 5.43 -16.66 0.76
CA TYR A 108 5.97 -16.93 2.09
C TYR A 108 7.48 -16.75 2.14
N TYR A 109 8.18 -17.23 1.09
CA TYR A 109 9.63 -17.10 1.02
C TYR A 109 10.08 -15.64 0.94
N GLY A 110 9.45 -14.85 0.07
CA GLY A 110 9.74 -13.41 -0.06
C GLY A 110 9.49 -12.64 1.24
N VAL A 111 8.39 -12.93 1.93
CA VAL A 111 8.10 -12.32 3.24
C VAL A 111 9.14 -12.74 4.29
N MET A 112 9.64 -13.99 4.25
CA MET A 112 10.75 -14.40 5.12
C MET A 112 12.04 -13.64 4.81
N MET A 113 12.37 -13.39 3.54
CA MET A 113 13.52 -12.56 3.17
C MET A 113 13.42 -11.15 3.79
N VAL A 114 12.25 -10.54 3.74
CA VAL A 114 12.01 -9.24 4.39
C VAL A 114 12.13 -9.35 5.91
N LYS A 115 11.59 -10.41 6.52
CA LYS A 115 11.68 -10.67 7.97
C LYS A 115 13.11 -10.80 8.44
N MET A 116 13.94 -11.50 7.67
CA MET A 116 15.34 -11.78 7.98
C MET A 116 16.30 -10.64 7.57
N LYS A 117 15.75 -9.56 7.00
CA LYS A 117 16.53 -8.39 6.53
C LYS A 117 17.47 -8.70 5.36
N ASP A 118 17.17 -9.74 4.61
CA ASP A 118 17.84 -10.04 3.34
C ASP A 118 17.23 -9.27 2.17
N ALA A 119 16.06 -8.68 2.40
CA ALA A 119 15.42 -7.69 1.53
C ALA A 119 14.75 -6.60 2.37
N ASP A 120 14.53 -5.43 1.79
CA ASP A 120 13.92 -4.28 2.46
C ASP A 120 12.40 -4.22 2.29
N GLY A 121 11.87 -4.88 1.26
CA GLY A 121 10.44 -4.91 0.99
C GLY A 121 10.06 -5.93 -0.08
N MET A 122 8.75 -6.09 -0.30
CA MET A 122 8.20 -7.01 -1.30
C MET A 122 7.01 -6.38 -2.03
N VAL A 123 6.90 -6.67 -3.32
CA VAL A 123 5.74 -6.32 -4.15
C VAL A 123 5.23 -7.58 -4.84
N SER A 124 3.94 -7.88 -4.69
CA SER A 124 3.28 -9.03 -5.30
C SER A 124 1.77 -8.78 -5.45
N GLY A 125 1.03 -9.69 -6.05
CA GLY A 125 -0.41 -9.60 -6.26
C GLY A 125 -0.82 -9.53 -7.74
N ALA A 126 0.15 -9.54 -8.66
CA ALA A 126 -0.14 -9.55 -10.10
C ALA A 126 -0.91 -10.82 -10.53
N CYS A 127 -0.60 -11.95 -9.93
CA CYS A 127 -1.28 -13.24 -10.21
C CYS A 127 -1.88 -13.93 -8.98
N HIS A 128 -1.66 -13.39 -7.78
CA HIS A 128 -2.24 -13.88 -6.53
C HIS A 128 -3.35 -12.97 -6.00
N SER A 129 -4.20 -13.51 -5.12
CA SER A 129 -5.21 -12.69 -4.44
C SER A 129 -4.59 -11.85 -3.33
N THR A 130 -5.22 -10.71 -2.98
CA THR A 130 -4.84 -9.90 -1.81
C THR A 130 -4.75 -10.73 -0.54
N ALA A 131 -5.66 -11.70 -0.35
CA ALA A 131 -5.64 -12.58 0.81
C ALA A 131 -4.39 -13.49 0.84
N ASP A 132 -3.95 -13.99 -0.31
CA ASP A 132 -2.77 -14.85 -0.41
C ASP A 132 -1.49 -14.04 -0.20
N THR A 133 -1.43 -12.81 -0.72
CA THR A 133 -0.31 -11.88 -0.51
C THR A 133 -0.19 -11.45 0.95
N LEU A 134 -1.29 -11.08 1.59
CA LEU A 134 -1.25 -10.53 2.95
C LEU A 134 -1.18 -11.59 4.06
N ARG A 135 -1.63 -12.82 3.80
CA ARG A 135 -1.59 -13.89 4.80
C ARG A 135 -0.19 -14.16 5.36
N PRO A 136 0.87 -14.36 4.54
CA PRO A 136 2.23 -14.50 5.06
C PRO A 136 2.71 -13.23 5.77
N CYS A 137 2.37 -12.04 5.30
CA CYS A 137 2.75 -10.78 5.94
C CYS A 137 2.21 -10.69 7.37
N LEU A 138 0.93 -10.97 7.56
CA LEU A 138 0.30 -10.97 8.89
C LEU A 138 0.83 -12.06 9.81
N GLN A 139 1.18 -13.22 9.25
CA GLN A 139 1.70 -14.34 10.03
C GLN A 139 3.14 -14.14 10.47
N ILE A 140 3.98 -13.53 9.66
CA ILE A 140 5.44 -13.44 9.81
C ILE A 140 5.87 -12.04 10.28
N LEU A 141 5.47 -10.99 9.57
CA LEU A 141 5.87 -9.60 9.87
C LEU A 141 5.01 -8.99 10.98
N LYS A 142 3.71 -9.29 10.97
CA LYS A 142 2.72 -8.71 11.86
C LYS A 142 2.50 -7.20 11.61
N THR A 143 1.73 -6.55 12.50
CA THR A 143 1.50 -5.11 12.46
C THR A 143 2.65 -4.33 13.09
N LYS A 144 2.79 -3.06 12.66
CA LYS A 144 3.70 -2.11 13.33
C LYS A 144 3.32 -1.97 14.80
N PRO A 145 4.31 -1.73 15.70
CA PRO A 145 4.01 -1.42 17.09
C PRO A 145 3.06 -0.21 17.20
N GLY A 146 2.01 -0.36 18.00
CA GLY A 146 0.97 0.67 18.17
C GLY A 146 -0.10 0.70 17.10
N THR A 147 0.03 -0.06 16.02
CA THR A 147 -0.99 -0.19 14.96
C THR A 147 -1.86 -1.42 15.22
N LYS A 148 -3.17 -1.23 15.25
CA LYS A 148 -4.13 -2.30 15.53
C LYS A 148 -4.65 -3.00 14.27
N LEU A 149 -4.41 -2.42 13.11
CA LEU A 149 -5.09 -2.76 11.86
C LEU A 149 -4.12 -2.65 10.68
N VAL A 150 -4.22 -3.57 9.75
CA VAL A 150 -3.67 -3.41 8.38
C VAL A 150 -4.78 -2.92 7.49
N SER A 151 -4.51 -1.88 6.74
CA SER A 151 -5.43 -1.29 5.75
C SER A 151 -4.71 -1.03 4.44
N ALA A 152 -5.46 -0.65 3.41
CA ALA A 152 -4.90 -0.36 2.10
C ALA A 152 -5.41 0.97 1.55
N PHE A 153 -4.56 1.67 0.82
CA PHE A 153 -4.91 2.92 0.19
C PHE A 153 -4.48 2.94 -1.27
N PHE A 154 -5.09 3.81 -2.04
CA PHE A 154 -4.60 4.21 -3.36
C PHE A 154 -4.04 5.62 -3.29
N LEU A 155 -2.84 5.79 -3.85
CA LEU A 155 -2.33 7.11 -4.13
C LEU A 155 -2.83 7.50 -5.52
N MET A 156 -3.65 8.55 -5.57
CA MET A 156 -4.30 9.04 -6.77
C MET A 156 -3.60 10.29 -7.25
N VAL A 157 -3.30 10.34 -8.55
CA VAL A 157 -2.76 11.55 -9.21
C VAL A 157 -3.72 11.95 -10.32
N VAL A 158 -4.50 12.99 -10.06
CA VAL A 158 -5.54 13.48 -10.97
C VAL A 158 -4.94 14.57 -11.87
N PRO A 159 -4.91 14.38 -13.20
CA PRO A 159 -4.32 15.35 -14.12
C PRO A 159 -5.16 16.63 -14.18
N ASN A 160 -4.49 17.77 -14.32
CA ASN A 160 -5.10 19.09 -14.45
C ASN A 160 -6.07 19.43 -13.28
N CYS A 161 -5.76 18.99 -12.07
CA CYS A 161 -6.55 19.20 -10.86
C CYS A 161 -5.75 20.06 -9.88
N ASP A 162 -6.36 21.13 -9.38
CA ASP A 162 -5.80 22.05 -8.39
C ASP A 162 -6.25 21.75 -6.95
N MET A 163 -7.16 20.78 -6.78
CA MET A 163 -7.65 20.35 -5.47
C MET A 163 -6.64 19.44 -4.77
N GLY A 164 -6.78 19.28 -3.46
CA GLY A 164 -5.87 18.46 -2.65
C GLY A 164 -4.44 18.97 -2.70
N ALA A 165 -3.49 18.09 -2.94
CA ALA A 165 -2.09 18.44 -3.13
C ALA A 165 -1.74 18.57 -4.63
N ASN A 166 -2.38 19.53 -5.32
CA ASN A 166 -2.29 19.69 -6.77
C ASN A 166 -2.67 18.42 -7.54
N GLY A 167 -3.84 17.87 -7.23
CA GLY A 167 -4.35 16.64 -7.83
C GLY A 167 -3.87 15.35 -7.18
N THR A 168 -2.94 15.43 -6.21
CA THR A 168 -2.48 14.24 -5.49
C THR A 168 -3.28 14.02 -4.23
N PHE A 169 -3.78 12.79 -4.05
CA PHE A 169 -4.63 12.38 -2.93
C PHE A 169 -4.27 10.98 -2.43
N ILE A 170 -4.58 10.70 -1.17
CA ILE A 170 -4.78 9.32 -0.67
C ILE A 170 -6.28 9.04 -0.56
N PHE A 171 -6.71 7.91 -1.08
CA PHE A 171 -8.04 7.32 -0.92
C PHE A 171 -7.92 6.06 -0.07
N ALA A 172 -8.52 6.04 1.14
CA ALA A 172 -8.43 4.92 2.09
C ALA A 172 -9.74 4.70 2.87
N ASP A 173 -10.07 3.47 3.29
CA ASP A 173 -9.56 2.24 2.70
C ASP A 173 -10.30 1.99 1.39
N ALA A 174 -9.56 1.57 0.40
CA ALA A 174 -10.14 1.33 -0.92
C ALA A 174 -9.74 -0.04 -1.51
N GLY A 175 -9.09 -0.89 -0.70
CA GLY A 175 -8.56 -2.17 -1.15
C GLY A 175 -8.68 -3.37 -0.20
N LEU A 176 -8.94 -3.20 1.09
CA LEU A 176 -8.80 -4.28 2.06
C LEU A 176 -9.93 -4.37 3.09
N GLU A 177 -10.12 -3.35 3.92
CA GLU A 177 -11.06 -3.40 5.05
C GLU A 177 -12.49 -3.12 4.56
N GLN A 178 -13.37 -4.11 4.68
CA GLN A 178 -14.70 -4.08 4.06
C GLN A 178 -15.65 -3.08 4.73
N ASN A 179 -15.83 -3.21 6.04
CA ASN A 179 -16.74 -2.38 6.81
C ASN A 179 -16.14 -2.08 8.19
N PRO A 180 -15.22 -1.11 8.27
CA PRO A 180 -14.55 -0.78 9.50
C PRO A 180 -15.54 -0.23 10.53
N ASP A 181 -15.38 -0.67 11.77
CA ASP A 181 -16.02 -0.01 12.91
C ASP A 181 -15.37 1.38 13.17
N PRO A 182 -15.95 2.22 14.05
CA PRO A 182 -15.40 3.56 14.30
C PRO A 182 -13.92 3.57 14.73
N GLU A 183 -13.49 2.62 15.55
CA GLU A 183 -12.09 2.54 16.00
C GLU A 183 -11.14 2.18 14.85
N LYS A 184 -11.52 1.23 14.01
CA LYS A 184 -10.76 0.86 12.82
C LYS A 184 -10.69 2.03 11.83
N LEU A 185 -11.81 2.69 11.58
CA LEU A 185 -11.89 3.81 10.65
C LEU A 185 -11.02 4.99 11.11
N ALA A 186 -10.97 5.28 12.42
CA ALA A 186 -10.07 6.27 13.00
C ALA A 186 -8.58 5.89 12.79
N ASN A 187 -8.22 4.61 12.98
CA ASN A 187 -6.86 4.14 12.73
C ASN A 187 -6.48 4.18 11.25
N ILE A 188 -7.42 3.90 10.32
CA ILE A 188 -7.21 4.08 8.88
C ILE A 188 -6.86 5.52 8.57
N ALA A 189 -7.59 6.47 9.14
CA ALA A 189 -7.35 7.90 8.92
C ALA A 189 -5.94 8.34 9.37
N ILE A 190 -5.52 7.95 10.55
CA ILE A 190 -4.20 8.28 11.10
C ILE A 190 -3.08 7.64 10.26
N SER A 191 -3.19 6.35 9.96
CA SER A 191 -2.20 5.66 9.11
C SER A 191 -2.11 6.25 7.71
N SER A 192 -3.24 6.69 7.15
CA SER A 192 -3.28 7.34 5.82
C SER A 192 -2.64 8.72 5.82
N ALA A 193 -2.77 9.46 6.92
CA ALA A 193 -2.07 10.74 7.11
C ALA A 193 -0.54 10.54 7.13
N ASP A 194 -0.07 9.54 7.88
CA ASP A 194 1.36 9.21 7.94
C ASP A 194 1.89 8.78 6.56
N SER A 195 1.13 7.94 5.85
CA SER A 195 1.46 7.51 4.49
C SER A 195 1.52 8.69 3.52
N PHE A 196 0.58 9.62 3.60
CA PHE A 196 0.57 10.83 2.78
C PHE A 196 1.80 11.71 3.06
N LYS A 197 2.09 11.97 4.32
CA LYS A 197 3.26 12.75 4.73
C LYS A 197 4.57 12.15 4.25
N LEU A 198 4.70 10.82 4.34
CA LEU A 198 5.89 10.11 3.88
C LEU A 198 6.07 10.17 2.35
N LEU A 199 5.00 9.89 1.59
CA LEU A 199 5.09 9.73 0.14
C LEU A 199 5.00 11.04 -0.62
N VAL A 200 4.14 11.97 -0.18
CA VAL A 200 3.87 13.24 -0.87
C VAL A 200 4.70 14.39 -0.30
N GLU A 201 5.27 14.21 0.90
CA GLU A 201 6.08 15.22 1.61
C GLU A 201 5.36 16.57 1.81
N LYS A 202 4.04 16.48 1.99
CA LYS A 202 3.17 17.64 2.32
C LYS A 202 2.38 17.33 3.59
N GLU A 203 1.86 18.36 4.22
CA GLU A 203 1.02 18.18 5.41
C GLU A 203 -0.31 17.52 5.02
N PRO A 204 -0.69 16.44 5.72
CA PRO A 204 -1.95 15.77 5.50
C PRO A 204 -3.12 16.61 6.02
N VAL A 205 -4.18 16.71 5.24
CA VAL A 205 -5.46 17.29 5.58
C VAL A 205 -6.52 16.22 5.36
N VAL A 206 -7.03 15.66 6.44
CA VAL A 206 -7.82 14.42 6.41
C VAL A 206 -9.30 14.69 6.53
N ALA A 207 -10.07 14.25 5.55
CA ALA A 207 -11.53 14.28 5.60
C ALA A 207 -12.12 12.89 5.82
N MET A 208 -12.95 12.75 6.86
CA MET A 208 -13.75 11.56 7.10
C MET A 208 -15.05 11.67 6.30
N LEU A 209 -15.17 10.87 5.23
CA LEU A 209 -16.22 11.02 4.24
C LEU A 209 -17.54 10.35 4.64
N SER A 210 -18.63 11.00 4.27
CA SER A 210 -20.01 10.54 4.42
C SER A 210 -20.90 11.18 3.36
N HIS A 211 -22.12 10.70 3.20
CA HIS A 211 -23.17 11.43 2.49
C HIS A 211 -23.75 12.59 3.32
N SER A 212 -23.31 12.77 4.55
CA SER A 212 -23.68 13.85 5.48
C SER A 212 -22.54 14.83 5.70
N THR A 213 -22.85 16.09 5.93
CA THR A 213 -21.92 17.12 6.40
C THR A 213 -22.46 17.74 7.67
N LYS A 214 -21.73 17.61 8.79
CA LYS A 214 -22.04 18.24 10.09
C LYS A 214 -23.51 18.08 10.51
N GLY A 215 -24.01 16.84 10.44
CA GLY A 215 -25.36 16.48 10.90
C GLY A 215 -26.47 16.74 9.88
N SER A 216 -26.15 16.96 8.59
CA SER A 216 -27.16 17.16 7.55
C SER A 216 -28.03 15.93 7.28
N ALA A 217 -27.59 14.73 7.65
CA ALA A 217 -28.35 13.50 7.58
C ALA A 217 -28.20 12.70 8.89
N LYS A 218 -29.15 11.76 9.12
CA LYS A 218 -29.13 10.86 10.28
C LYS A 218 -29.27 9.42 9.81
N HIS A 219 -28.25 8.62 10.05
CA HIS A 219 -28.21 7.20 9.74
C HIS A 219 -27.07 6.54 10.55
N ALA A 220 -27.15 5.22 10.77
CA ALA A 220 -26.09 4.50 11.48
C ALA A 220 -24.72 4.63 10.82
N ASP A 221 -24.68 4.70 9.48
CA ASP A 221 -23.42 4.90 8.73
C ASP A 221 -22.84 6.30 8.95
N VAL A 222 -23.68 7.32 9.14
CA VAL A 222 -23.27 8.68 9.53
C VAL A 222 -22.71 8.67 10.95
N ASP A 223 -23.43 8.07 11.89
CA ASP A 223 -23.03 7.98 13.30
C ASP A 223 -21.66 7.27 13.43
N LYS A 224 -21.42 6.24 12.63
CA LYS A 224 -20.11 5.55 12.54
C LYS A 224 -18.98 6.52 12.20
N VAL A 225 -19.17 7.37 11.19
CA VAL A 225 -18.14 8.33 10.74
C VAL A 225 -17.94 9.45 11.76
N VAL A 226 -19.03 9.94 12.37
CA VAL A 226 -18.97 10.94 13.45
C VAL A 226 -18.15 10.41 14.64
N GLU A 227 -18.44 9.18 15.09
CA GLU A 227 -17.70 8.55 16.17
C GLU A 227 -16.23 8.31 15.81
N ALA A 228 -15.96 7.81 14.60
CA ALA A 228 -14.60 7.62 14.11
C ALA A 228 -13.81 8.93 14.07
N THR A 229 -14.43 10.02 13.63
CA THR A 229 -13.82 11.36 13.62
C THR A 229 -13.39 11.78 15.00
N LYS A 230 -14.27 11.61 15.99
CA LYS A 230 -13.99 11.96 17.38
C LYS A 230 -12.83 11.14 17.94
N ILE A 231 -12.84 9.81 17.74
CA ILE A 231 -11.76 8.92 18.15
C ILE A 231 -10.43 9.33 17.52
N ALA A 232 -10.43 9.63 16.22
CA ALA A 232 -9.21 10.04 15.51
C ALA A 232 -8.65 11.37 16.04
N GLN A 233 -9.50 12.35 16.33
CA GLN A 233 -9.10 13.63 16.93
C GLN A 233 -8.56 13.47 18.35
N GLU A 234 -9.07 12.53 19.13
CA GLU A 234 -8.56 12.21 20.47
C GLU A 234 -7.20 11.51 20.40
N LEU A 235 -7.00 10.60 19.43
CA LEU A 235 -5.76 9.85 19.26
C LEU A 235 -4.64 10.67 18.63
N ALA A 236 -4.98 11.61 17.75
CA ALA A 236 -4.03 12.44 17.01
C ALA A 236 -4.49 13.92 17.00
N PRO A 237 -4.44 14.62 18.13
CA PRO A 237 -5.00 15.98 18.27
C PRO A 237 -4.29 17.03 17.41
N GLU A 238 -3.05 16.78 16.98
CA GLU A 238 -2.29 17.69 16.11
C GLU A 238 -2.61 17.51 14.62
N LEU A 239 -3.31 16.40 14.26
CA LEU A 239 -3.65 16.12 12.87
C LEU A 239 -4.79 17.02 12.41
N ALA A 240 -4.62 17.67 11.25
CA ALA A 240 -5.70 18.37 10.58
C ALA A 240 -6.70 17.32 10.06
N LEU A 241 -7.67 16.95 10.90
CA LEU A 241 -8.69 15.94 10.61
C LEU A 241 -10.07 16.44 11.02
N ASP A 242 -11.05 16.28 10.12
CA ASP A 242 -12.44 16.65 10.37
C ASP A 242 -13.41 15.71 9.63
N GLY A 243 -14.64 15.70 10.08
CA GLY A 243 -15.78 14.93 9.56
C GLY A 243 -17.00 15.08 10.47
N GLU A 244 -18.11 14.49 10.10
CA GLU A 244 -18.30 13.86 8.78
C GLU A 244 -18.48 14.95 7.71
N LEU A 245 -17.90 14.72 6.53
CA LEU A 245 -17.96 15.63 5.39
C LEU A 245 -18.41 14.89 4.12
N GLN A 246 -19.28 15.53 3.35
CA GLN A 246 -19.50 15.11 1.96
C GLN A 246 -18.26 15.40 1.13
N LEU A 247 -18.05 14.65 0.04
CA LEU A 247 -16.86 14.80 -0.79
C LEU A 247 -16.68 16.22 -1.34
N ASP A 248 -17.77 16.84 -1.85
CA ASP A 248 -17.75 18.22 -2.36
C ASP A 248 -17.36 19.24 -1.27
N ALA A 249 -17.88 19.06 -0.05
CA ALA A 249 -17.50 19.89 1.08
C ALA A 249 -16.04 19.65 1.53
N ALA A 250 -15.51 18.44 1.35
CA ALA A 250 -14.13 18.10 1.73
C ALA A 250 -13.08 18.75 0.82
N ILE A 251 -13.35 18.84 -0.51
CA ILE A 251 -12.33 19.20 -1.50
C ILE A 251 -12.56 20.53 -2.24
N VAL A 252 -13.79 21.07 -2.23
CA VAL A 252 -14.12 22.32 -2.91
C VAL A 252 -14.24 23.48 -1.90
N PRO A 253 -13.36 24.49 -1.91
CA PRO A 253 -13.31 25.53 -0.88
C PRO A 253 -14.63 26.25 -0.65
N SER A 254 -15.33 26.67 -1.71
CA SER A 254 -16.62 27.38 -1.61
C SER A 254 -17.73 26.52 -1.00
N VAL A 255 -17.72 25.22 -1.27
CA VAL A 255 -18.68 24.26 -0.69
C VAL A 255 -18.34 23.98 0.78
N GLY A 256 -17.05 23.82 1.08
CA GLY A 256 -16.56 23.64 2.45
C GLY A 256 -16.90 24.81 3.36
N GLU A 257 -16.69 26.03 2.89
CA GLU A 257 -17.04 27.25 3.63
C GLU A 257 -18.55 27.33 3.89
N SER A 258 -19.37 26.95 2.92
CA SER A 258 -20.83 26.98 3.03
C SER A 258 -21.40 25.91 3.96
N LYS A 259 -20.93 24.64 3.81
CA LYS A 259 -21.50 23.49 4.51
C LYS A 259 -20.85 23.19 5.86
N ALA A 260 -19.59 23.58 6.05
CA ALA A 260 -18.82 23.34 7.27
C ALA A 260 -18.01 24.58 7.69
N PRO A 261 -18.68 25.73 7.96
CA PRO A 261 -18.01 26.98 8.30
C PRO A 261 -17.13 26.81 9.53
N GLY A 262 -15.89 27.30 9.46
CA GLY A 262 -14.90 27.21 10.54
C GLY A 262 -14.09 25.90 10.57
N SER A 263 -14.37 24.93 9.73
CA SER A 263 -13.52 23.75 9.55
C SER A 263 -12.20 24.13 8.90
N LYS A 264 -11.08 23.64 9.46
CA LYS A 264 -9.74 23.82 8.86
C LYS A 264 -9.43 22.78 7.77
N VAL A 265 -10.32 21.83 7.56
CA VAL A 265 -10.18 20.69 6.64
C VAL A 265 -11.08 20.86 5.42
N ALA A 266 -12.34 21.28 5.64
CA ALA A 266 -13.31 21.40 4.57
C ALA A 266 -12.82 22.34 3.45
N GLY A 267 -12.91 21.85 2.22
CA GLY A 267 -12.42 22.51 1.02
C GLY A 267 -10.94 22.31 0.70
N HIS A 268 -10.17 21.67 1.57
CA HIS A 268 -8.70 21.55 1.46
C HIS A 268 -8.17 20.13 1.64
N ALA A 269 -9.04 19.13 1.79
CA ALA A 269 -8.63 17.76 2.06
C ALA A 269 -7.78 17.17 0.93
N ASN A 270 -6.73 16.44 1.32
CA ASN A 270 -5.85 15.68 0.43
C ASN A 270 -5.73 14.19 0.84
N VAL A 271 -6.29 13.84 1.99
CA VAL A 271 -6.48 12.45 2.44
C VAL A 271 -7.97 12.22 2.62
N LEU A 272 -8.54 11.34 1.81
CA LEU A 272 -9.97 11.05 1.78
C LEU A 272 -10.21 9.65 2.36
N VAL A 273 -10.87 9.61 3.52
CA VAL A 273 -11.17 8.36 4.25
C VAL A 273 -12.62 7.98 4.00
N PHE A 274 -12.81 6.87 3.32
CA PHE A 274 -14.13 6.37 2.93
C PHE A 274 -14.78 5.55 4.05
N PRO A 275 -16.11 5.59 4.20
CA PRO A 275 -16.80 4.91 5.29
C PRO A 275 -16.76 3.38 5.23
N ASP A 276 -16.59 2.84 4.02
CA ASP A 276 -16.52 1.40 3.74
C ASP A 276 -15.80 1.13 2.41
N LEU A 277 -15.54 -0.15 2.16
CA LEU A 277 -14.83 -0.58 0.96
C LEU A 277 -15.60 -0.31 -0.34
N ASP A 278 -16.93 -0.44 -0.33
CA ASP A 278 -17.73 -0.19 -1.53
C ASP A 278 -17.55 1.26 -1.99
N ALA A 279 -17.67 2.22 -1.07
CA ALA A 279 -17.47 3.63 -1.36
C ALA A 279 -16.04 3.92 -1.84
N GLY A 280 -15.02 3.41 -1.17
CA GLY A 280 -13.62 3.61 -1.52
C GLY A 280 -13.22 2.96 -2.84
N ASN A 281 -13.60 1.69 -3.05
CA ASN A 281 -13.25 0.93 -4.24
C ASN A 281 -13.96 1.46 -5.50
N ILE A 282 -15.24 1.78 -5.40
CA ILE A 282 -15.99 2.40 -6.49
C ILE A 282 -15.42 3.79 -6.76
N GLY A 283 -15.16 4.57 -5.70
CA GLY A 283 -14.67 5.95 -5.79
C GLY A 283 -13.33 6.05 -6.54
N TYR A 284 -12.31 5.26 -6.16
CA TYR A 284 -11.02 5.35 -6.85
C TYR A 284 -11.11 4.92 -8.31
N LYS A 285 -11.90 3.88 -8.63
CA LYS A 285 -12.09 3.42 -10.01
C LYS A 285 -12.81 4.46 -10.87
N LEU A 286 -13.81 5.15 -10.32
CA LEU A 286 -14.49 6.24 -11.03
C LEU A 286 -13.49 7.34 -11.39
N VAL A 287 -12.68 7.79 -10.44
CA VAL A 287 -11.68 8.83 -10.68
C VAL A 287 -10.61 8.36 -11.65
N GLN A 288 -10.08 7.13 -11.46
CA GLN A 288 -9.09 6.55 -12.38
C GLN A 288 -9.60 6.51 -13.82
N ARG A 289 -10.82 6.01 -14.04
CA ARG A 289 -11.32 5.81 -15.40
C ARG A 289 -11.89 7.08 -16.04
N LEU A 290 -12.67 7.87 -15.31
CA LEU A 290 -13.33 9.05 -15.85
C LEU A 290 -12.42 10.28 -15.91
N ALA A 291 -11.60 10.50 -14.89
CA ALA A 291 -10.65 11.60 -14.84
C ALA A 291 -9.27 11.24 -15.42
N LYS A 292 -9.08 10.00 -15.87
CA LYS A 292 -7.78 9.49 -16.36
C LYS A 292 -6.66 9.68 -15.33
N ALA A 293 -7.01 9.51 -14.05
CA ALA A 293 -6.05 9.59 -12.97
C ALA A 293 -5.15 8.36 -12.94
N GLU A 294 -3.90 8.56 -12.55
CA GLU A 294 -3.03 7.46 -12.14
C GLU A 294 -3.48 6.99 -10.75
N ALA A 295 -3.51 5.69 -10.54
CA ALA A 295 -3.92 5.07 -9.27
C ALA A 295 -2.89 4.02 -8.88
N TYR A 296 -2.02 4.36 -7.94
CA TYR A 296 -0.99 3.46 -7.41
C TYR A 296 -1.52 2.74 -6.19
N GLY A 297 -1.64 1.41 -6.29
CA GLY A 297 -2.15 0.59 -5.19
C GLY A 297 -2.77 -0.74 -5.64
N PRO A 298 -3.36 -1.47 -4.68
CA PRO A 298 -3.53 -1.08 -3.28
C PRO A 298 -2.19 -1.11 -2.51
N LEU A 299 -1.81 0.01 -1.90
CA LEU A 299 -0.63 0.11 -1.05
C LEU A 299 -1.02 -0.23 0.39
N THR A 300 -0.27 -1.11 1.04
CA THR A 300 -0.58 -1.53 2.40
C THR A 300 0.03 -0.58 3.43
N GLN A 301 -0.67 -0.39 4.53
CA GLN A 301 -0.21 0.35 5.69
C GLN A 301 -0.53 -0.40 6.98
N GLY A 302 0.32 -0.22 7.98
CA GLY A 302 0.16 -0.90 9.26
C GLY A 302 0.91 -2.24 9.38
N ILE A 303 1.55 -2.76 8.33
CA ILE A 303 2.47 -3.91 8.40
C ILE A 303 3.84 -3.44 8.90
N ALA A 304 4.52 -4.29 9.67
CA ALA A 304 5.82 -3.95 10.29
C ALA A 304 7.00 -3.86 9.31
N ALA A 305 6.78 -4.04 8.02
CA ALA A 305 7.77 -3.81 6.95
C ALA A 305 7.05 -3.48 5.64
N PRO A 306 7.71 -2.82 4.68
CA PRO A 306 7.10 -2.45 3.41
C PRO A 306 6.80 -3.66 2.55
N VAL A 307 5.52 -4.01 2.47
CA VAL A 307 5.01 -5.03 1.56
C VAL A 307 3.77 -4.47 0.90
N ASN A 308 3.73 -4.44 -0.42
CA ASN A 308 2.59 -3.91 -1.15
C ASN A 308 1.97 -4.97 -2.05
N ASP A 309 0.65 -4.88 -2.14
CA ASP A 309 -0.18 -5.71 -3.02
C ASP A 309 -0.38 -5.01 -4.37
N LEU A 310 -0.74 -5.78 -5.38
CA LEU A 310 -1.06 -5.32 -6.72
C LEU A 310 -2.47 -5.75 -7.08
N SER A 311 -3.11 -5.02 -7.97
CA SER A 311 -4.30 -5.53 -8.65
C SER A 311 -3.89 -6.60 -9.67
N ARG A 312 -4.63 -7.69 -9.77
CA ARG A 312 -4.43 -8.72 -10.82
C ARG A 312 -4.56 -8.15 -12.24
N GLY A 313 -5.20 -7.01 -12.39
CA GLY A 313 -5.29 -6.27 -13.64
C GLY A 313 -4.20 -5.19 -13.81
N CYS A 314 -3.13 -5.21 -13.02
CA CYS A 314 -2.04 -4.25 -13.14
C CYS A 314 -1.25 -4.44 -14.45
N SER A 315 -0.63 -3.37 -14.89
CA SER A 315 0.38 -3.37 -15.95
C SER A 315 1.80 -3.56 -15.37
N ALA A 316 2.79 -3.80 -16.22
CA ALA A 316 4.19 -3.79 -15.80
C ALA A 316 4.60 -2.40 -15.27
N GLU A 317 4.07 -1.32 -15.83
CA GLU A 317 4.30 0.06 -15.35
C GLU A 317 3.76 0.28 -13.93
N ASP A 318 2.60 -0.32 -13.60
CA ASP A 318 2.07 -0.28 -12.25
C ASP A 318 3.01 -0.98 -11.26
N ILE A 319 3.59 -2.12 -11.65
CA ILE A 319 4.59 -2.83 -10.83
C ILE A 319 5.81 -1.95 -10.60
N VAL A 320 6.34 -1.30 -11.65
CA VAL A 320 7.48 -0.37 -11.55
C VAL A 320 7.19 0.76 -10.56
N GLY A 321 6.00 1.36 -10.66
CA GLY A 321 5.56 2.44 -9.76
C GLY A 321 5.45 1.97 -8.31
N VAL A 322 4.81 0.82 -8.07
CA VAL A 322 4.65 0.27 -6.72
C VAL A 322 6.00 -0.16 -6.12
N VAL A 323 6.92 -0.70 -6.91
CA VAL A 323 8.30 -0.99 -6.45
C VAL A 323 9.02 0.29 -6.02
N ALA A 324 8.92 1.36 -6.79
CA ALA A 324 9.53 2.64 -6.42
C ALA A 324 8.94 3.20 -5.11
N ILE A 325 7.61 3.14 -4.95
CA ILE A 325 6.93 3.53 -3.71
C ILE A 325 7.39 2.65 -2.54
N THR A 326 7.46 1.33 -2.73
CA THR A 326 7.91 0.38 -1.68
C THR A 326 9.35 0.69 -1.26
N ALA A 327 10.23 1.02 -2.21
CA ALA A 327 11.60 1.42 -1.92
C ALA A 327 11.67 2.71 -1.08
N VAL A 328 10.80 3.70 -1.39
CA VAL A 328 10.70 4.93 -0.58
C VAL A 328 10.16 4.65 0.82
N GLN A 329 9.15 3.77 0.96
CA GLN A 329 8.67 3.34 2.27
C GLN A 329 9.79 2.68 3.09
N ALA A 330 10.60 1.84 2.45
CA ALA A 330 11.73 1.16 3.10
C ALA A 330 12.88 2.10 3.51
N GLN A 331 13.00 3.28 2.92
CA GLN A 331 13.98 4.29 3.34
C GLN A 331 13.63 4.93 4.69
N ALA A 332 12.36 4.87 5.09
CA ALA A 332 11.87 5.47 6.33
C ALA A 332 11.95 4.52 7.54
N GLU A 333 12.32 3.26 7.34
CA GLU A 333 12.54 2.22 8.37
C GLU A 333 14.03 2.03 8.66
#